data_8705762adc5e25c3c31c18610e835960
#
_entry.id   8705762adc5e25c3c31c18610e835960
#
_cell.length_a   1.000
_cell.length_b   1.000
_cell.length_c   1.000
_cell.angle_alpha   90.00
_cell.angle_beta   90.00
_cell.angle_gamma   90.00
#
_symmetry.space_group_name_H-M   'P 1'
#
loop_
_entity.id
_entity.type
_entity.pdbx_description
1 polymer ?
#
loop_
_entity_poly.entity_id
_entity_poly.type
_entity_poly.pdbx_seq_one_letter_code
_entity_poly.pdbx_strand_id
1 'polypeptide(L)'
;MSNSNHIYKSWRLNKRPVGEIKNSDLSLVEENIPEINDNEVLARTIYFSLDPTNRIWMSDVDQYMEPVEIGDIMRAGGSIAVVEESKVNDVSVGDIIQGGMHGGWQDYFTVPGNDIIKLPKETGLPLTAFISVLGFTGPTAYFGLLDIGKPKKGETVVVSA
;
A
#
# COMPACT_ATOMS: atom_id res chain seq x y z
N MET A 1 -27.43 -13.51 17.53
CA MET A 1 -26.33 -13.27 16.57
C MET A 1 -25.51 -12.15 17.16
N SER A 2 -24.34 -12.46 17.70
CA SER A 2 -23.54 -11.48 18.44
C SER A 2 -22.88 -10.53 17.42
N ASN A 3 -23.30 -9.27 17.41
CA ASN A 3 -22.51 -8.19 16.81
C ASN A 3 -21.22 -8.07 17.65
N SER A 4 -20.24 -8.89 17.35
CA SER A 4 -18.88 -8.57 17.74
C SER A 4 -18.47 -7.37 16.88
N ASN A 5 -18.46 -6.17 17.47
CA ASN A 5 -17.81 -5.01 16.86
C ASN A 5 -16.37 -5.41 16.58
N HIS A 6 -16.08 -5.80 15.34
CA HIS A 6 -14.72 -6.06 14.92
C HIS A 6 -14.10 -4.69 14.63
N ILE A 7 -13.29 -4.23 15.56
CA ILE A 7 -12.57 -2.96 15.48
C ILE A 7 -11.25 -3.22 14.76
N TYR A 8 -10.85 -2.31 13.86
CA TYR A 8 -9.55 -2.28 13.22
C TYR A 8 -8.84 -0.97 13.50
N LYS A 9 -7.55 -0.90 13.22
CA LYS A 9 -6.73 0.28 13.45
C LYS A 9 -6.25 0.87 12.13
N SER A 10 -6.27 2.20 12.08
CA SER A 10 -5.70 2.96 10.98
C SER A 10 -4.82 4.10 11.49
N TRP A 11 -3.74 4.39 10.79
CA TRP A 11 -2.93 5.59 11.01
C TRP A 11 -3.40 6.70 10.09
N ARG A 12 -3.75 7.84 10.67
CA ARG A 12 -4.25 9.01 9.96
C ARG A 12 -3.29 10.19 10.10
N LEU A 13 -3.22 11.02 9.06
CA LEU A 13 -2.50 12.28 9.13
C LEU A 13 -3.27 13.24 10.04
N ASN A 14 -2.68 13.58 11.19
CA ASN A 14 -3.29 14.49 12.15
C ASN A 14 -2.95 15.96 11.87
N LYS A 15 -1.73 16.21 11.42
CA LYS A 15 -1.28 17.52 10.93
C LYS A 15 -0.07 17.35 10.01
N ARG A 16 0.18 18.35 9.17
CA ARG A 16 1.32 18.34 8.27
C ARG A 16 2.63 18.54 9.04
N PRO A 17 3.62 17.64 8.88
CA PRO A 17 4.92 17.75 9.56
C PRO A 17 5.69 18.98 9.12
N VAL A 18 6.30 19.69 10.08
CA VAL A 18 7.28 20.76 9.84
C VAL A 18 8.66 20.24 10.25
N GLY A 19 9.55 20.05 9.27
CA GLY A 19 10.82 19.35 9.46
C GLY A 19 10.63 17.83 9.59
N GLU A 20 11.19 17.20 10.63
CA GLU A 20 11.04 15.78 10.90
C GLU A 20 9.62 15.42 11.34
N ILE A 21 9.18 14.20 11.03
CA ILE A 21 7.89 13.66 11.46
C ILE A 21 7.92 13.45 12.98
N LYS A 22 6.90 13.92 13.66
CA LYS A 22 6.71 13.74 15.11
C LYS A 22 5.50 12.84 15.37
N ASN A 23 5.48 12.18 16.52
CA ASN A 23 4.34 11.35 16.93
C ASN A 23 3.00 12.10 16.89
N SER A 24 3.02 13.42 17.13
CA SER A 24 1.83 14.27 17.09
C SER A 24 1.30 14.56 15.68
N ASP A 25 2.04 14.23 14.63
CA ASP A 25 1.65 14.46 13.25
C ASP A 25 0.76 13.34 12.72
N LEU A 26 0.73 12.22 13.43
CA LEU A 26 -0.08 11.06 13.14
C LEU A 26 -0.99 10.73 14.31
N SER A 27 -2.12 10.11 14.03
CA SER A 27 -3.04 9.55 15.02
C SER A 27 -3.40 8.12 14.69
N LEU A 28 -3.38 7.24 15.70
CA LEU A 28 -3.91 5.89 15.59
C LEU A 28 -5.39 5.93 15.96
N VAL A 29 -6.25 5.54 15.04
CA VAL A 29 -7.70 5.56 15.19
C VAL A 29 -8.25 4.14 15.16
N GLU A 30 -9.22 3.85 16.01
CA GLU A 30 -9.96 2.59 16.04
C GLU A 30 -11.34 2.81 15.42
N GLU A 31 -11.70 1.96 14.46
CA GLU A 31 -12.93 2.07 13.69
C GLU A 31 -13.56 0.68 13.51
N ASN A 32 -14.84 0.64 13.17
CA ASN A 32 -15.48 -0.60 12.77
C ASN A 32 -14.97 -1.07 11.42
N ILE A 33 -14.75 -2.38 11.28
CA ILE A 33 -14.41 -2.97 9.97
C ILE A 33 -15.50 -2.59 8.97
N PRO A 34 -15.13 -2.06 7.78
CA PRO A 34 -16.10 -1.65 6.77
C PRO A 34 -16.89 -2.85 6.22
N GLU A 35 -18.14 -2.64 5.92
CA GLU A 35 -18.94 -3.59 5.15
C GLU A 35 -18.62 -3.48 3.66
N ILE A 36 -18.64 -4.62 2.95
CA ILE A 36 -18.42 -4.62 1.50
C ILE A 36 -19.72 -4.43 0.72
N ASN A 37 -19.65 -3.64 -0.32
CA ASN A 37 -20.70 -3.50 -1.33
C ASN A 37 -20.66 -4.65 -2.34
N ASP A 38 -21.60 -4.67 -3.27
CA ASP A 38 -21.54 -5.59 -4.41
C ASP A 38 -20.28 -5.35 -5.24
N ASN A 39 -19.67 -6.43 -5.71
CA ASN A 39 -18.42 -6.41 -6.45
C ASN A 39 -17.22 -5.81 -5.69
N GLU A 40 -17.18 -6.00 -4.37
CA GLU A 40 -16.04 -5.63 -3.51
C GLU A 40 -15.53 -6.83 -2.71
N VAL A 41 -14.31 -6.72 -2.23
CA VAL A 41 -13.73 -7.61 -1.21
C VAL A 41 -13.35 -6.81 0.02
N LEU A 42 -13.43 -7.45 1.19
CA LEU A 42 -12.76 -7.01 2.41
C LEU A 42 -11.39 -7.70 2.48
N ALA A 43 -10.36 -6.91 2.64
CA ALA A 43 -8.99 -7.39 2.73
C ALA A 43 -8.34 -6.98 4.05
N ARG A 44 -7.58 -7.92 4.65
CA ARG A 44 -6.77 -7.67 5.83
C ARG A 44 -5.31 -7.54 5.45
N THR A 45 -4.69 -6.44 5.84
CA THR A 45 -3.28 -6.15 5.58
C THR A 45 -2.35 -7.18 6.21
N ILE A 46 -1.41 -7.70 5.43
CA ILE A 46 -0.31 -8.56 5.89
C ILE A 46 0.98 -7.73 5.94
N TYR A 47 1.24 -6.97 4.89
CA TYR A 47 2.40 -6.08 4.75
C TYR A 47 2.00 -4.78 4.07
N PHE A 48 2.63 -3.69 4.45
CA PHE A 48 2.66 -2.46 3.67
C PHE A 48 4.07 -1.86 3.69
N SER A 49 4.41 -1.10 2.66
CA SER A 49 5.71 -0.45 2.54
C SER A 49 5.73 0.90 3.24
N LEU A 50 6.88 1.22 3.81
CA LEU A 50 7.21 2.56 4.30
C LEU A 50 8.29 3.12 3.38
N ASP A 51 7.98 4.20 2.70
CA ASP A 51 8.82 4.79 1.67
C ASP A 51 9.09 6.27 1.95
N PRO A 52 10.24 6.83 1.54
CA PRO A 52 10.53 8.26 1.70
C PRO A 52 9.44 9.17 1.12
N THR A 53 8.76 8.73 0.06
CA THR A 53 7.64 9.45 -0.56
C THR A 53 6.44 9.65 0.38
N ASN A 54 6.29 8.83 1.43
CA ASN A 54 5.26 9.05 2.45
C ASN A 54 5.40 10.43 3.09
N ARG A 55 6.65 10.88 3.32
CA ARG A 55 6.91 12.24 3.87
C ARG A 55 6.46 13.34 2.91
N ILE A 56 6.60 13.12 1.60
CA ILE A 56 6.15 14.08 0.58
C ILE A 56 4.62 14.14 0.58
N TRP A 57 3.94 13.00 0.62
CA TRP A 57 2.48 12.92 0.66
C TRP A 57 1.84 13.56 1.90
N MET A 58 2.59 13.69 3.01
CA MET A 58 2.15 14.42 4.20
C MET A 58 2.24 15.94 4.02
N SER A 59 2.88 16.44 2.97
CA SER A 59 3.15 17.86 2.74
C SER A 59 2.11 18.47 1.80
N ASP A 60 1.83 19.75 1.98
CA ASP A 60 0.97 20.53 1.11
C ASP A 60 1.84 21.27 0.07
N VAL A 61 2.53 20.48 -0.75
CA VAL A 61 3.40 20.99 -1.83
C VAL A 61 2.93 20.41 -3.15
N ASP A 62 3.17 21.15 -4.23
CA ASP A 62 2.90 20.64 -5.57
C ASP A 62 3.73 19.38 -5.84
N GLN A 63 3.06 18.30 -6.21
CA GLN A 63 3.66 16.98 -6.37
C GLN A 63 2.88 16.14 -7.40
N TYR A 64 3.42 15.00 -7.77
CA TYR A 64 2.86 14.12 -8.81
C TYR A 64 1.56 13.39 -8.41
N MET A 65 1.19 13.41 -7.14
CA MET A 65 -0.06 12.86 -6.59
C MET A 65 -0.67 13.85 -5.62
N GLU A 66 -1.99 13.78 -5.45
CA GLU A 66 -2.68 14.57 -4.43
C GLU A 66 -2.10 14.26 -3.03
N PRO A 67 -1.82 15.28 -2.21
CA PRO A 67 -1.42 15.08 -0.83
C PRO A 67 -2.44 14.26 -0.05
N VAL A 68 -2.00 13.60 1.02
CA VAL A 68 -2.92 13.03 2.01
C VAL A 68 -3.57 14.18 2.76
N GLU A 69 -4.90 14.17 2.85
CA GLU A 69 -5.62 15.19 3.59
C GLU A 69 -5.51 14.96 5.11
N ILE A 70 -5.64 16.04 5.88
CA ILE A 70 -5.67 15.94 7.34
C ILE A 70 -6.93 15.17 7.76
N GLY A 71 -6.76 14.12 8.54
CA GLY A 71 -7.81 13.19 8.93
C GLY A 71 -7.88 11.94 8.07
N ASP A 72 -7.26 11.91 6.90
CA ASP A 72 -7.24 10.74 6.02
C ASP A 72 -6.22 9.70 6.47
N ILE A 73 -6.47 8.45 6.06
CA ILE A 73 -5.57 7.32 6.29
C ILE A 73 -4.27 7.54 5.52
N MET A 74 -3.15 7.31 6.18
CA MET A 74 -1.85 7.39 5.54
C MET A 74 -1.73 6.40 4.39
N ARG A 75 -1.31 6.89 3.24
CA ARG A 75 -1.08 6.08 2.04
C ARG A 75 0.19 5.25 2.20
N ALA A 76 0.16 3.99 1.77
CA ALA A 76 1.35 3.15 1.60
C ALA A 76 1.84 3.20 0.15
N GLY A 77 3.12 2.98 -0.09
CA GLY A 77 3.68 2.82 -1.44
C GLY A 77 3.31 1.48 -2.09
N GLY A 78 2.90 0.52 -1.29
CA GLY A 78 2.37 -0.78 -1.69
C GLY A 78 1.90 -1.56 -0.47
N SER A 79 0.93 -2.45 -0.66
CA SER A 79 0.46 -3.35 0.39
C SER A 79 0.12 -4.73 -0.15
N ILE A 80 0.23 -5.73 0.71
CA ILE A 80 -0.20 -7.11 0.48
C ILE A 80 -1.24 -7.42 1.54
N ALA A 81 -2.34 -7.99 1.10
CA ALA A 81 -3.45 -8.33 1.97
C ALA A 81 -4.03 -9.71 1.65
N VAL A 82 -4.70 -10.31 2.64
CA VAL A 82 -5.50 -11.51 2.47
C VAL A 82 -6.98 -11.13 2.40
N VAL A 83 -7.69 -11.76 1.49
CA VAL A 83 -9.14 -11.57 1.36
C VAL A 83 -9.86 -12.27 2.52
N GLU A 84 -10.63 -11.53 3.29
CA GLU A 84 -11.42 -12.05 4.43
C GLU A 84 -12.91 -12.20 4.08
N GLU A 85 -13.44 -11.39 3.16
CA GLU A 85 -14.79 -11.49 2.61
C GLU A 85 -14.77 -11.09 1.13
N SER A 86 -15.60 -11.74 0.30
CA SER A 86 -15.66 -11.45 -1.14
C SER A 86 -17.09 -11.49 -1.66
N LYS A 87 -17.45 -10.47 -2.44
CA LYS A 87 -18.61 -10.43 -3.34
C LYS A 87 -18.17 -10.28 -4.80
N VAL A 88 -16.94 -10.68 -5.11
CA VAL A 88 -16.34 -10.62 -6.46
C VAL A 88 -16.26 -12.04 -7.02
N ASN A 89 -16.70 -12.23 -8.25
CA ASN A 89 -16.46 -13.48 -8.96
C ASN A 89 -14.93 -13.70 -9.10
N ASP A 90 -14.50 -14.95 -9.05
CA ASP A 90 -13.10 -15.37 -9.23
C ASP A 90 -12.11 -14.89 -8.13
N VAL A 91 -12.61 -14.27 -7.05
CA VAL A 91 -11.82 -13.93 -5.86
C VAL A 91 -12.43 -14.59 -4.63
N SER A 92 -11.66 -15.40 -3.95
CA SER A 92 -12.09 -16.19 -2.80
C SER A 92 -11.43 -15.74 -1.50
N VAL A 93 -12.11 -15.98 -0.39
CA VAL A 93 -11.52 -15.84 0.95
C VAL A 93 -10.22 -16.65 1.02
N GLY A 94 -9.18 -16.05 1.55
CA GLY A 94 -7.82 -16.60 1.62
C GLY A 94 -6.95 -16.32 0.39
N ASP A 95 -7.48 -15.75 -0.68
CA ASP A 95 -6.63 -15.26 -1.78
C ASP A 95 -5.76 -14.08 -1.30
N ILE A 96 -4.54 -14.03 -1.82
CA ILE A 96 -3.62 -12.93 -1.53
C ILE A 96 -3.69 -11.92 -2.68
N ILE A 97 -3.82 -10.65 -2.31
CA ILE A 97 -3.94 -9.54 -3.27
C ILE A 97 -2.95 -8.43 -2.96
N GLN A 98 -2.63 -7.64 -3.98
CA GLN A 98 -2.02 -6.33 -3.77
C GLN A 98 -3.13 -5.32 -3.45
N GLY A 99 -2.91 -4.51 -2.41
CA GLY A 99 -3.88 -3.50 -1.99
C GLY A 99 -3.92 -2.26 -2.89
N GLY A 100 -2.92 -2.08 -3.75
CA GLY A 100 -2.84 -0.94 -4.67
C GLY A 100 -3.02 0.40 -3.92
N MET A 101 -3.89 1.24 -4.47
CA MET A 101 -4.24 2.54 -3.87
C MET A 101 -5.27 2.44 -2.74
N HIS A 102 -5.92 1.29 -2.56
CA HIS A 102 -6.93 1.06 -1.51
C HIS A 102 -6.31 0.66 -0.18
N GLY A 103 -5.13 0.04 -0.22
CA GLY A 103 -4.34 -0.21 0.97
C GLY A 103 -3.81 1.10 1.58
N GLY A 104 -3.25 1.00 2.77
CA GLY A 104 -2.73 2.15 3.49
C GLY A 104 -2.14 1.68 4.81
N TRP A 105 -1.91 2.60 5.72
CA TRP A 105 -1.46 2.26 7.06
C TRP A 105 -2.68 1.87 7.92
N GLN A 106 -3.27 0.73 7.59
CA GLN A 106 -4.50 0.24 8.21
C GLN A 106 -4.57 -1.29 8.19
N ASP A 107 -5.32 -1.87 9.14
CA ASP A 107 -5.45 -3.32 9.26
C ASP A 107 -6.40 -3.90 8.20
N TYR A 108 -7.50 -3.19 7.88
CA TYR A 108 -8.51 -3.63 6.93
C TYR A 108 -8.88 -2.53 5.94
N PHE A 109 -9.25 -2.94 4.72
CA PHE A 109 -9.72 -2.04 3.68
C PHE A 109 -10.58 -2.81 2.67
N THR A 110 -11.40 -2.09 1.91
CA THR A 110 -12.18 -2.65 0.82
C THR A 110 -11.50 -2.41 -0.52
N VAL A 111 -11.68 -3.32 -1.48
CA VAL A 111 -11.16 -3.18 -2.84
C VAL A 111 -12.28 -3.54 -3.83
N PRO A 112 -12.60 -2.63 -4.77
CA PRO A 112 -13.49 -2.92 -5.89
C PRO A 112 -12.93 -4.03 -6.79
N GLY A 113 -13.77 -4.90 -7.31
CA GLY A 113 -13.37 -6.04 -8.11
C GLY A 113 -12.47 -5.71 -9.30
N ASN A 114 -12.69 -4.55 -9.92
CA ASN A 114 -11.91 -4.09 -11.07
C ASN A 114 -10.46 -3.68 -10.71
N ASP A 115 -10.18 -3.42 -9.44
CA ASP A 115 -8.88 -2.93 -8.96
C ASP A 115 -8.06 -4.04 -8.28
N ILE A 116 -8.61 -5.25 -8.25
CA ILE A 116 -7.95 -6.38 -7.58
C ILE A 116 -6.81 -6.92 -8.43
N ILE A 117 -5.62 -6.93 -7.85
CA ILE A 117 -4.44 -7.62 -8.40
C ILE A 117 -4.18 -8.84 -7.51
N LYS A 118 -4.64 -10.00 -7.98
CA LYS A 118 -4.47 -11.27 -7.27
C LYS A 118 -3.05 -11.80 -7.46
N LEU A 119 -2.41 -12.20 -6.38
CA LEU A 119 -1.08 -12.79 -6.45
C LEU A 119 -1.16 -14.30 -6.73
N PRO A 120 -0.21 -14.86 -7.49
CA PRO A 120 -0.13 -16.30 -7.70
C PRO A 120 0.12 -17.04 -6.39
N LYS A 121 -0.54 -18.19 -6.20
CA LYS A 121 -0.46 -19.00 -4.97
C LYS A 121 0.91 -19.66 -4.77
N GLU A 122 1.56 -20.04 -5.86
CA GLU A 122 2.82 -20.81 -5.84
C GLU A 122 3.89 -20.13 -6.67
N THR A 123 4.57 -19.17 -6.08
CA THR A 123 5.64 -18.43 -6.76
C THR A 123 7.04 -18.84 -6.30
N GLY A 124 7.15 -19.52 -5.16
CA GLY A 124 8.43 -19.75 -4.49
C GLY A 124 9.10 -18.48 -3.96
N LEU A 125 8.44 -17.32 -4.08
CA LEU A 125 8.94 -16.03 -3.63
C LEU A 125 8.24 -15.57 -2.35
N PRO A 126 8.92 -14.84 -1.46
CA PRO A 126 8.27 -14.24 -0.32
C PRO A 126 7.27 -13.16 -0.78
N LEU A 127 6.14 -13.00 -0.07
CA LEU A 127 5.12 -12.01 -0.41
C LEU A 127 5.68 -10.59 -0.52
N THR A 128 6.66 -10.24 0.30
CA THR A 128 7.33 -8.94 0.27
C THR A 128 8.04 -8.63 -1.05
N ALA A 129 8.39 -9.65 -1.86
CA ALA A 129 8.94 -9.43 -3.18
C ALA A 129 7.99 -8.65 -4.10
N PHE A 130 6.67 -8.82 -3.92
CA PHE A 130 5.64 -8.18 -4.76
C PHE A 130 5.42 -6.69 -4.44
N ILE A 131 5.90 -6.20 -3.31
CA ILE A 131 5.92 -4.76 -2.97
C ILE A 131 7.33 -4.17 -2.95
N SER A 132 8.34 -4.94 -3.35
CA SER A 132 9.73 -4.51 -3.48
C SER A 132 10.25 -4.72 -4.89
N VAL A 133 11.04 -5.79 -5.13
CA VAL A 133 11.71 -6.03 -6.43
C VAL A 133 10.76 -6.30 -7.60
N LEU A 134 9.55 -6.85 -7.35
CA LEU A 134 8.50 -7.04 -8.34
C LEU A 134 7.40 -5.98 -8.25
N GLY A 135 7.48 -5.10 -7.26
CA GLY A 135 6.61 -3.96 -7.10
C GLY A 135 7.08 -2.76 -7.93
N PHE A 136 6.79 -1.54 -7.43
CA PHE A 136 7.10 -0.31 -8.16
C PHE A 136 8.60 -0.01 -8.25
N THR A 137 9.37 -0.25 -7.17
CA THR A 137 10.78 0.15 -7.08
C THR A 137 11.71 -0.69 -7.95
N GLY A 138 11.47 -2.00 -8.04
CA GLY A 138 12.29 -2.90 -8.85
C GLY A 138 12.22 -2.60 -10.35
N PRO A 139 11.04 -2.56 -10.98
CA PRO A 139 10.88 -2.13 -12.37
C PRO A 139 11.46 -0.73 -12.65
N THR A 140 11.28 0.21 -11.71
CA THR A 140 11.87 1.56 -11.84
C THR A 140 13.39 1.48 -11.95
N ALA A 141 14.04 0.72 -11.07
CA ALA A 141 15.49 0.52 -11.12
C ALA A 141 15.92 -0.23 -12.38
N TYR A 142 15.20 -1.29 -12.76
CA TYR A 142 15.49 -2.10 -13.93
C TYR A 142 15.44 -1.28 -15.23
N PHE A 143 14.32 -0.62 -15.50
CA PHE A 143 14.15 0.17 -16.71
C PHE A 143 15.02 1.42 -16.71
N GLY A 144 15.15 2.09 -15.56
CA GLY A 144 16.01 3.27 -15.42
C GLY A 144 17.46 2.95 -15.72
N LEU A 145 17.99 1.84 -15.21
CA LEU A 145 19.38 1.46 -15.45
C LEU A 145 19.60 0.85 -16.83
N LEU A 146 18.77 -0.14 -17.22
CA LEU A 146 19.07 -0.93 -18.42
C LEU A 146 18.54 -0.30 -19.70
N ASP A 147 17.34 0.26 -19.70
CA ASP A 147 16.73 0.84 -20.90
C ASP A 147 17.17 2.29 -21.15
N ILE A 148 17.32 3.06 -20.09
CA ILE A 148 17.68 4.49 -20.18
C ILE A 148 19.19 4.68 -19.99
N GLY A 149 19.75 4.18 -18.89
CA GLY A 149 21.17 4.29 -18.56
C GLY A 149 22.10 3.52 -19.53
N LYS A 150 21.66 2.34 -19.93
CA LYS A 150 22.41 1.46 -20.90
C LYS A 150 23.89 1.29 -20.54
N PRO A 151 24.21 0.86 -19.30
CA PRO A 151 25.60 0.78 -18.84
C PRO A 151 26.39 -0.22 -19.68
N LYS A 152 27.67 0.11 -19.91
CA LYS A 152 28.59 -0.75 -20.65
C LYS A 152 29.58 -1.41 -19.70
N LYS A 153 30.13 -2.55 -20.12
CA LYS A 153 31.13 -3.26 -19.33
C LYS A 153 32.32 -2.35 -19.02
N GLY A 154 32.66 -2.24 -17.72
CA GLY A 154 33.75 -1.41 -17.23
C GLY A 154 33.33 -0.02 -16.76
N GLU A 155 32.09 0.41 -16.98
CA GLU A 155 31.56 1.66 -16.40
C GLU A 155 31.24 1.50 -14.92
N THR A 156 31.36 2.60 -14.20
CA THR A 156 30.94 2.69 -12.78
C THR A 156 29.55 3.28 -12.70
N VAL A 157 28.65 2.57 -12.02
CA VAL A 157 27.30 3.09 -11.70
C VAL A 157 27.28 3.64 -10.29
N VAL A 158 26.84 4.88 -10.15
CA VAL A 158 26.66 5.55 -8.85
C VAL A 158 25.17 5.75 -8.62
N VAL A 159 24.67 5.25 -7.50
CA VAL A 159 23.29 5.46 -7.04
C VAL A 159 23.34 6.36 -5.82
N SER A 160 22.75 7.55 -5.92
CA SER A 160 22.60 8.45 -4.78
C SER A 160 21.33 8.07 -3.99
N ALA A 161 21.42 8.12 -2.67
CA ALA A 161 20.27 7.94 -1.78
C ALA A 161 19.63 9.32 -1.47
#